data_a58ffa1206568262bb1251048ce5edc6
#
_entry.id   a58ffa1206568262bb1251048ce5edc6
#
_cell.length_a   1.000
_cell.length_b   1.000
_cell.length_c   1.000
_cell.angle_alpha   90.00
_cell.angle_beta   90.00
_cell.angle_gamma   90.00
#
_symmetry.space_group_name_H-M   'P 1'
#
loop_
_entity.id
_entity.type
_entity.pdbx_description
1 polymer ?
#
loop_
_entity_poly.entity_id
_entity_poly.type
_entity_poly.pdbx_seq_one_letter_code
_entity_poly.pdbx_strand_id
1 'polypeptide(L)'
;MAWLRLAFGNLRVNRRRTAITLLSVAVGVGGLVFLWAFIDGINAQMINNMTGYVTGDLKVHQRGFHDDREMNIALAERWNLTEEVSAVAGVAATTPRVTGHALASREDQSRALQVMGVDSATEPRVTRLDRSIVRGRYLERGNEILVGVDAAGALDVSPGDELVLVVQASDGSIGADRFEVVGVFETGIKRIDGFVAQMPLAAAQSLYAFQGRFTEIAARVQDADRLDEVVGTVGNQLRDRNVEVLGWPALMPSLVQMVAFHDAVAYIVIFVVFVVVAAGIVNTILMSVLERGREFGVMMALGTPSSRIVWLVLLETTVLAGLGYLLGLVLGLSVTGYFSSNGLDFSAYIKAMDTMPGLSGIVYPTIEAQRLVVIGIVVVSVALLAAALPAWNAGRNSPLEAMGARRTMINRIRRIHWQVTSDHRLLIFAQMALRSVFRNPRRSMITASATAFGLAAYLFLYAFADGFFEQMIQNSTQQLSGHVQVMAKGHDVDLSPDLRIAD
;
A
#
# COMPACT_ATOMS: atom_id res chain seq x y z
N MET A 1 -43.09 -3.17 0.81
CA MET A 1 -42.90 -4.55 0.32
C MET A 1 -43.31 -4.77 -1.15
N ALA A 2 -44.40 -4.24 -1.67
CA ALA A 2 -44.83 -4.42 -3.08
C ALA A 2 -43.77 -3.89 -4.12
N TRP A 3 -43.19 -2.74 -3.90
CA TRP A 3 -42.18 -2.13 -4.80
C TRP A 3 -40.88 -2.94 -4.89
N LEU A 4 -40.43 -3.55 -3.79
CA LEU A 4 -39.28 -4.45 -3.79
C LEU A 4 -39.55 -5.72 -4.60
N ARG A 5 -40.77 -6.32 -4.45
CA ARG A 5 -41.15 -7.47 -5.28
C ARG A 5 -41.21 -7.15 -6.76
N LEU A 6 -41.67 -5.93 -7.12
CA LEU A 6 -41.64 -5.44 -8.50
C LEU A 6 -40.21 -5.25 -9.01
N ALA A 7 -39.32 -4.65 -8.24
CA ALA A 7 -37.91 -4.47 -8.60
C ALA A 7 -37.22 -5.84 -8.84
N PHE A 8 -37.39 -6.81 -7.94
CA PHE A 8 -36.87 -8.17 -8.14
C PHE A 8 -37.51 -8.90 -9.33
N GLY A 9 -38.81 -8.71 -9.58
CA GLY A 9 -39.53 -9.25 -10.74
C GLY A 9 -38.93 -8.73 -12.05
N ASN A 10 -38.65 -7.44 -12.12
CA ASN A 10 -38.07 -6.77 -13.29
C ASN A 10 -36.65 -7.26 -13.62
N LEU A 11 -35.82 -7.54 -12.60
CA LEU A 11 -34.48 -8.10 -12.81
C LEU A 11 -34.53 -9.51 -13.43
N ARG A 12 -35.61 -10.28 -13.21
CA ARG A 12 -35.78 -11.62 -13.78
C ARG A 12 -36.19 -11.61 -15.26
N VAL A 13 -36.84 -10.55 -15.74
CA VAL A 13 -37.34 -10.46 -17.14
C VAL A 13 -36.17 -10.41 -18.13
N ASN A 14 -35.09 -9.69 -17.84
CA ASN A 14 -33.92 -9.53 -18.71
C ASN A 14 -32.65 -10.18 -18.12
N ARG A 15 -32.71 -11.49 -17.83
CA ARG A 15 -31.67 -12.24 -17.11
C ARG A 15 -30.26 -12.05 -17.65
N ARG A 16 -30.06 -12.10 -18.99
CA ARG A 16 -28.73 -11.96 -19.60
C ARG A 16 -28.12 -10.59 -19.32
N ARG A 17 -28.88 -9.52 -19.44
CA ARG A 17 -28.38 -8.15 -19.20
C ARG A 17 -28.11 -7.93 -17.70
N THR A 18 -29.05 -8.31 -16.85
CA THR A 18 -28.87 -8.24 -15.39
C THR A 18 -27.62 -9.00 -14.95
N ALA A 19 -27.39 -10.22 -15.48
CA ALA A 19 -26.19 -11.01 -15.19
C ALA A 19 -24.90 -10.32 -15.64
N ILE A 20 -24.86 -9.74 -16.85
CA ILE A 20 -23.68 -9.00 -17.34
C ILE A 20 -23.39 -7.79 -16.46
N THR A 21 -24.43 -7.04 -16.07
CA THR A 21 -24.23 -5.86 -15.20
C THR A 21 -23.80 -6.27 -13.80
N LEU A 22 -24.43 -7.29 -13.20
CA LEU A 22 -24.03 -7.83 -11.91
C LEU A 22 -22.58 -8.32 -11.93
N LEU A 23 -22.19 -9.04 -12.98
CA LEU A 23 -20.82 -9.52 -13.16
C LEU A 23 -19.83 -8.36 -13.29
N SER A 24 -20.18 -7.34 -14.11
CA SER A 24 -19.34 -6.15 -14.28
C SER A 24 -19.13 -5.40 -12.95
N VAL A 25 -20.21 -5.18 -12.18
CA VAL A 25 -20.11 -4.55 -10.86
C VAL A 25 -19.34 -5.45 -9.88
N ALA A 26 -19.62 -6.77 -9.89
CA ALA A 26 -18.95 -7.72 -9.00
C ALA A 26 -17.45 -7.81 -9.27
N VAL A 27 -17.02 -7.86 -10.53
CA VAL A 27 -15.59 -7.87 -10.89
C VAL A 27 -14.93 -6.54 -10.51
N GLY A 28 -15.59 -5.40 -10.78
CA GLY A 28 -15.08 -4.09 -10.37
C GLY A 28 -14.92 -3.96 -8.86
N VAL A 29 -15.93 -4.34 -8.09
CA VAL A 29 -15.88 -4.34 -6.61
C VAL A 29 -14.88 -5.35 -6.08
N GLY A 30 -14.84 -6.57 -6.62
CA GLY A 30 -13.88 -7.59 -6.21
C GLY A 30 -12.43 -7.15 -6.45
N GLY A 31 -12.18 -6.52 -7.61
CA GLY A 31 -10.88 -5.93 -7.92
C GLY A 31 -10.51 -4.79 -6.96
N LEU A 32 -11.45 -3.91 -6.58
CA LEU A 32 -11.22 -2.86 -5.60
C LEU A 32 -10.93 -3.40 -4.20
N VAL A 33 -11.67 -4.41 -3.76
CA VAL A 33 -11.44 -5.06 -2.46
C VAL A 33 -10.04 -5.67 -2.41
N PHE A 34 -9.66 -6.39 -3.47
CA PHE A 34 -8.33 -6.99 -3.54
C PHE A 34 -7.20 -5.94 -3.63
N LEU A 35 -7.37 -4.91 -4.48
CA LEU A 35 -6.39 -3.83 -4.60
C LEU A 35 -6.16 -3.12 -3.28
N TRP A 36 -7.25 -2.79 -2.57
CA TRP A 36 -7.12 -2.13 -1.27
C TRP A 36 -6.46 -3.03 -0.24
N ALA A 37 -6.87 -4.30 -0.18
CA ALA A 37 -6.25 -5.29 0.69
C ALA A 37 -4.76 -5.46 0.41
N PHE A 38 -4.35 -5.39 -0.85
CA PHE A 38 -2.96 -5.47 -1.27
C PHE A 38 -2.15 -4.26 -0.80
N ILE A 39 -2.68 -3.04 -0.96
CA ILE A 39 -2.03 -1.80 -0.51
C ILE A 39 -1.94 -1.75 1.01
N ASP A 40 -3.03 -2.08 1.72
CA ASP A 40 -3.02 -2.17 3.19
C ASP A 40 -2.01 -3.21 3.68
N GLY A 41 -1.91 -4.36 2.99
CA GLY A 41 -0.93 -5.39 3.29
C GLY A 41 0.51 -4.90 3.13
N ILE A 42 0.84 -4.19 2.05
CA ILE A 42 2.15 -3.55 1.85
C ILE A 42 2.44 -2.56 2.97
N ASN A 43 1.53 -1.63 3.23
CA ASN A 43 1.72 -0.59 4.23
C ASN A 43 1.90 -1.18 5.64
N ALA A 44 1.04 -2.12 6.02
CA ALA A 44 1.15 -2.82 7.31
C ALA A 44 2.48 -3.58 7.43
N GLN A 45 2.91 -4.25 6.36
CA GLN A 45 4.17 -5.00 6.36
C GLN A 45 5.38 -4.07 6.50
N MET A 46 5.41 -2.95 5.77
CA MET A 46 6.48 -1.94 5.87
C MET A 46 6.58 -1.38 7.30
N ILE A 47 5.46 -0.98 7.88
CA ILE A 47 5.40 -0.47 9.27
C ILE A 47 5.85 -1.55 10.25
N ASN A 48 5.25 -2.75 10.19
CA ASN A 48 5.55 -3.86 11.10
C ASN A 48 7.00 -4.35 10.98
N ASN A 49 7.60 -4.30 9.81
CA ASN A 49 8.99 -4.69 9.63
C ASN A 49 9.93 -3.64 10.22
N MET A 50 9.70 -2.35 9.95
CA MET A 50 10.56 -1.30 10.50
C MET A 50 10.45 -1.20 12.03
N THR A 51 9.22 -1.24 12.57
CA THR A 51 9.02 -1.23 14.03
C THR A 51 9.45 -2.53 14.67
N GLY A 52 9.25 -3.66 13.99
CA GLY A 52 9.55 -5.00 14.51
C GLY A 52 11.02 -5.39 14.47
N TYR A 53 11.84 -4.79 13.62
CA TYR A 53 13.25 -5.13 13.54
C TYR A 53 14.18 -4.02 14.08
N VAL A 54 13.77 -2.74 13.97
CA VAL A 54 14.71 -1.64 14.24
C VAL A 54 14.22 -0.71 15.35
N THR A 55 13.04 -0.08 15.18
CA THR A 55 12.68 1.08 16.01
C THR A 55 11.91 0.75 17.27
N GLY A 56 11.15 -0.34 17.32
CA GLY A 56 10.03 -0.45 18.25
C GLY A 56 8.86 0.45 17.76
N ASP A 57 7.80 0.53 18.55
CA ASP A 57 6.63 1.36 18.22
C ASP A 57 6.80 2.81 18.66
N LEU A 58 7.50 3.03 19.77
CA LEU A 58 7.89 4.36 20.25
C LEU A 58 9.30 4.33 20.84
N LYS A 59 9.92 5.51 20.89
CA LYS A 59 11.22 5.72 21.54
C LYS A 59 11.18 6.91 22.48
N VAL A 60 11.95 6.81 23.54
CA VAL A 60 12.23 7.91 24.46
C VAL A 60 13.70 8.28 24.33
N HIS A 61 13.97 9.54 24.02
CA HIS A 61 15.32 10.10 23.88
C HIS A 61 15.53 11.26 24.84
N GLN A 62 16.79 11.62 25.08
CA GLN A 62 17.13 12.95 25.58
C GLN A 62 16.67 13.97 24.54
N ARG A 63 16.07 15.07 24.98
CA ARG A 63 15.57 16.12 24.06
C ARG A 63 16.69 16.65 23.17
N GLY A 64 16.42 16.71 21.85
CA GLY A 64 17.37 17.12 20.81
C GLY A 64 18.18 15.98 20.20
N PHE A 65 18.15 14.77 20.77
CA PHE A 65 18.89 13.65 20.20
C PHE A 65 18.36 13.22 18.82
N HIS A 66 17.05 13.30 18.62
CA HIS A 66 16.47 12.89 17.35
C HIS A 66 16.91 13.78 16.17
N ASP A 67 17.03 15.09 16.41
CA ASP A 67 17.38 16.07 15.41
C ASP A 67 18.89 16.09 15.12
N ASP A 68 19.71 16.13 16.18
CA ASP A 68 21.16 16.34 16.04
C ASP A 68 21.94 15.01 15.98
N ARG A 69 21.41 13.94 16.55
CA ARG A 69 22.03 12.60 16.66
C ARG A 69 23.46 12.63 17.22
N GLU A 70 23.77 13.65 18.02
CA GLU A 70 25.05 13.75 18.67
C GLU A 70 25.16 12.75 19.83
N MET A 71 26.27 11.99 19.85
CA MET A 71 26.49 10.94 20.85
C MET A 71 26.67 11.47 22.27
N ASN A 72 26.92 12.77 22.49
CA ASN A 72 26.97 13.42 23.78
C ASN A 72 25.58 13.61 24.42
N ILE A 73 24.50 13.61 23.62
CA ILE A 73 23.11 13.71 24.07
C ILE A 73 22.62 12.32 24.45
N ALA A 74 22.67 11.96 25.74
CA ALA A 74 22.34 10.63 26.20
C ALA A 74 21.55 10.63 27.52
N LEU A 75 20.68 9.63 27.67
CA LEU A 75 19.91 9.36 28.86
C LEU A 75 20.79 8.76 29.95
N ALA A 76 20.59 9.18 31.20
CA ALA A 76 21.32 8.63 32.33
C ALA A 76 20.52 7.49 33.00
N GLU A 77 21.16 6.34 33.20
CA GLU A 77 20.56 5.15 33.84
C GLU A 77 20.03 5.42 35.27
N ARG A 78 20.64 6.36 35.98
CA ARG A 78 20.24 6.76 37.35
C ARG A 78 18.79 7.24 37.50
N TRP A 79 18.07 7.45 36.39
CA TRP A 79 16.69 7.94 36.41
C TRP A 79 15.65 6.83 36.41
N ASN A 80 16.02 5.57 36.32
CA ASN A 80 15.14 4.41 36.20
C ASN A 80 14.04 4.59 35.14
N LEU A 81 14.36 5.36 34.07
CA LEU A 81 13.39 5.73 33.02
C LEU A 81 12.81 4.51 32.33
N THR A 82 13.61 3.44 32.18
CA THR A 82 13.13 2.21 31.52
C THR A 82 12.00 1.57 32.32
N GLU A 83 12.11 1.56 33.67
CA GLU A 83 11.05 1.04 34.55
C GLU A 83 9.83 1.98 34.57
N GLU A 84 10.06 3.30 34.65
CA GLU A 84 8.98 4.30 34.60
C GLU A 84 8.16 4.17 33.31
N VAL A 85 8.80 4.01 32.14
CA VAL A 85 8.12 3.81 30.85
C VAL A 85 7.41 2.45 30.81
N SER A 86 8.02 1.40 31.32
CA SER A 86 7.42 0.05 31.32
C SER A 86 6.16 -0.04 32.19
N ALA A 87 6.05 0.80 33.21
CA ALA A 87 4.89 0.86 34.12
C ALA A 87 3.69 1.60 33.51
N VAL A 88 3.83 2.28 32.37
CA VAL A 88 2.73 3.02 31.72
C VAL A 88 1.73 2.05 31.11
N ALA A 89 0.45 2.28 31.38
CA ALA A 89 -0.62 1.48 30.79
C ALA A 89 -0.58 1.56 29.24
N GLY A 90 -0.64 0.39 28.58
CA GLY A 90 -0.56 0.27 27.13
C GLY A 90 0.85 0.00 26.60
N VAL A 91 1.90 0.11 27.41
CA VAL A 91 3.25 -0.36 27.07
C VAL A 91 3.33 -1.88 27.32
N ALA A 92 3.83 -2.63 26.35
CA ALA A 92 3.97 -4.08 26.43
C ALA A 92 5.38 -4.48 26.91
N ALA A 93 6.40 -3.78 26.42
CA ALA A 93 7.80 -4.05 26.74
C ALA A 93 8.67 -2.81 26.48
N THR A 94 9.79 -2.73 27.17
CA THR A 94 10.79 -1.67 27.01
C THR A 94 12.19 -2.26 27.01
N THR A 95 13.13 -1.60 26.33
CA THR A 95 14.54 -1.96 26.32
C THR A 95 15.42 -0.72 26.17
N PRO A 96 16.48 -0.56 26.99
CA PRO A 96 17.47 0.50 26.80
C PRO A 96 18.41 0.15 25.64
N ARG A 97 18.86 1.15 24.87
CA ARG A 97 19.77 0.96 23.75
C ARG A 97 20.83 2.04 23.67
N VAL A 98 21.97 1.65 23.13
CA VAL A 98 22.98 2.56 22.58
C VAL A 98 22.99 2.37 21.07
N THR A 99 22.54 3.37 20.32
CA THR A 99 22.52 3.33 18.85
C THR A 99 23.53 4.32 18.31
N GLY A 100 24.43 3.85 17.45
CA GLY A 100 25.46 4.66 16.82
C GLY A 100 25.90 4.07 15.49
N HIS A 101 26.88 4.71 14.85
CA HIS A 101 27.50 4.23 13.61
C HIS A 101 28.93 3.77 13.88
N ALA A 102 29.32 2.69 13.23
CA ALA A 102 30.67 2.14 13.31
C ALA A 102 31.19 1.82 11.91
N LEU A 103 32.48 1.93 11.73
CA LEU A 103 33.17 1.32 10.60
C LEU A 103 33.60 -0.08 11.05
N ALA A 104 32.98 -1.11 10.49
CA ALA A 104 33.34 -2.51 10.70
C ALA A 104 34.40 -2.89 9.68
N SER A 105 35.47 -3.54 10.12
CA SER A 105 36.58 -3.93 9.25
C SER A 105 37.05 -5.35 9.57
N ARG A 106 37.40 -6.08 8.51
CA ARG A 106 38.10 -7.36 8.57
C ARG A 106 39.08 -7.42 7.41
N GLU A 107 40.37 -7.63 7.72
CA GLU A 107 41.44 -7.61 6.73
C GLU A 107 41.38 -6.35 5.84
N ASP A 108 41.17 -6.51 4.52
CA ASP A 108 41.10 -5.42 3.56
C ASP A 108 39.67 -4.94 3.29
N GLN A 109 38.67 -5.53 3.95
CA GLN A 109 37.26 -5.18 3.75
C GLN A 109 36.77 -4.26 4.87
N SER A 110 35.98 -3.24 4.53
CA SER A 110 35.37 -2.36 5.50
C SER A 110 33.97 -1.94 5.09
N ARG A 111 33.08 -1.80 6.09
CA ARG A 111 31.69 -1.41 5.88
C ARG A 111 31.16 -0.55 7.02
N ALA A 112 30.45 0.52 6.66
CA ALA A 112 29.72 1.29 7.66
C ALA A 112 28.48 0.52 8.12
N LEU A 113 28.32 0.37 9.44
CA LEU A 113 27.18 -0.29 10.06
C LEU A 113 26.52 0.65 11.06
N GLN A 114 25.20 0.56 11.16
CA GLN A 114 24.46 1.07 12.32
C GLN A 114 24.48 0.00 13.40
N VAL A 115 25.17 0.30 14.48
CA VAL A 115 25.35 -0.61 15.60
C VAL A 115 24.34 -0.28 16.69
N MET A 116 23.63 -1.32 17.15
CA MET A 116 22.66 -1.24 18.24
C MET A 116 23.18 -2.06 19.41
N GLY A 117 23.64 -1.39 20.47
CA GLY A 117 23.91 -2.01 21.75
C GLY A 117 22.60 -2.27 22.49
N VAL A 118 22.30 -3.52 22.78
CA VAL A 118 20.99 -3.97 23.27
C VAL A 118 21.13 -4.84 24.50
N ASP A 119 20.15 -4.80 25.38
CA ASP A 119 20.03 -5.79 26.44
C ASP A 119 19.43 -7.09 25.89
N SER A 120 20.23 -8.14 25.81
CA SER A 120 19.85 -9.43 25.24
C SER A 120 18.63 -10.10 25.90
N ALA A 121 18.30 -9.73 27.15
CA ALA A 121 17.14 -10.27 27.87
C ALA A 121 15.82 -9.53 27.55
N THR A 122 15.88 -8.22 27.33
CA THR A 122 14.69 -7.38 27.12
C THR A 122 14.42 -7.07 25.64
N GLU A 123 15.45 -6.97 24.82
CA GLU A 123 15.33 -6.66 23.39
C GLU A 123 14.39 -7.60 22.61
N PRO A 124 14.42 -8.95 22.80
CA PRO A 124 13.52 -9.89 22.11
C PRO A 124 12.03 -9.68 22.40
N ARG A 125 11.69 -8.87 23.41
CA ARG A 125 10.29 -8.50 23.71
C ARG A 125 9.84 -7.26 22.97
N VAL A 126 10.78 -6.44 22.49
CA VAL A 126 10.52 -5.18 21.75
C VAL A 126 10.68 -5.40 20.26
N THR A 127 11.75 -6.07 19.84
CA THR A 127 11.98 -6.45 18.44
C THR A 127 12.05 -7.95 18.27
N ARG A 128 12.09 -8.41 17.01
CA ARG A 128 12.07 -9.84 16.65
C ARG A 128 13.31 -10.28 15.87
N LEU A 129 14.42 -9.54 15.99
CA LEU A 129 15.63 -9.83 15.23
C LEU A 129 16.28 -11.14 15.69
N ASP A 130 16.11 -11.49 16.98
CA ASP A 130 16.47 -12.78 17.57
C ASP A 130 15.88 -14.00 16.82
N ARG A 131 14.69 -13.83 16.24
CA ARG A 131 13.97 -14.89 15.49
C ARG A 131 14.41 -15.00 14.02
N SER A 132 15.24 -14.09 13.57
CA SER A 132 15.70 -14.02 12.17
C SER A 132 17.12 -14.56 11.98
N ILE A 133 17.67 -15.24 12.99
CA ILE A 133 19.02 -15.80 12.93
C ILE A 133 19.02 -17.03 12.01
N VAL A 134 19.87 -16.99 11.00
CA VAL A 134 20.03 -18.07 10.01
C VAL A 134 21.32 -18.89 10.22
N ARG A 135 22.32 -18.31 10.89
CA ARG A 135 23.58 -18.99 11.27
C ARG A 135 24.04 -18.51 12.65
N GLY A 136 24.57 -19.43 13.46
CA GLY A 136 25.06 -19.11 14.80
C GLY A 136 23.96 -19.01 15.85
N ARG A 137 24.11 -18.08 16.81
CA ARG A 137 23.21 -17.87 17.95
C ARG A 137 22.95 -16.38 18.20
N TYR A 138 21.96 -16.09 19.06
CA TYR A 138 21.73 -14.74 19.56
C TYR A 138 22.80 -14.32 20.59
N LEU A 139 22.86 -13.02 20.85
CA LEU A 139 23.78 -12.37 21.78
C LEU A 139 23.59 -12.88 23.20
N GLU A 140 24.71 -13.08 23.91
CA GLU A 140 24.72 -13.38 25.33
C GLU A 140 25.44 -12.27 26.11
N ARG A 141 26.75 -12.27 26.13
CA ARG A 141 27.60 -11.32 26.92
C ARG A 141 28.96 -11.16 26.27
N GLY A 142 29.69 -10.10 26.67
CA GLY A 142 31.05 -9.86 26.22
C GLY A 142 31.11 -9.10 24.91
N ASN A 143 32.22 -9.24 24.20
CA ASN A 143 32.45 -8.57 22.91
C ASN A 143 31.91 -9.43 21.75
N GLU A 144 30.61 -9.62 21.73
CA GLU A 144 29.90 -10.34 20.71
C GLU A 144 29.19 -9.37 19.73
N ILE A 145 29.06 -9.79 18.48
CA ILE A 145 28.28 -9.03 17.48
C ILE A 145 27.42 -9.97 16.62
N LEU A 146 26.20 -9.50 16.34
CA LEU A 146 25.27 -10.11 15.40
C LEU A 146 25.18 -9.20 14.18
N VAL A 147 25.37 -9.76 12.98
CA VAL A 147 25.40 -9.02 11.72
C VAL A 147 24.37 -9.55 10.73
N GLY A 148 23.88 -8.70 9.84
CA GLY A 148 22.96 -9.15 8.79
C GLY A 148 23.69 -9.90 7.66
N VAL A 149 22.96 -10.73 6.93
CA VAL A 149 23.53 -11.64 5.91
C VAL A 149 24.26 -10.90 4.81
N ASP A 150 23.77 -9.73 4.37
CA ASP A 150 24.42 -8.93 3.32
C ASP A 150 25.69 -8.22 3.84
N ALA A 151 25.67 -7.78 5.12
CA ALA A 151 26.85 -7.24 5.76
C ALA A 151 27.91 -8.32 5.98
N ALA A 152 27.50 -9.51 6.42
CA ALA A 152 28.38 -10.65 6.61
C ALA A 152 29.03 -11.11 5.28
N GLY A 153 28.26 -11.12 4.19
CA GLY A 153 28.78 -11.42 2.86
C GLY A 153 29.77 -10.38 2.33
N ALA A 154 29.50 -9.08 2.57
CA ALA A 154 30.39 -7.99 2.15
C ALA A 154 31.71 -7.91 2.94
N LEU A 155 31.70 -8.37 4.21
CA LEU A 155 32.88 -8.40 5.10
C LEU A 155 33.55 -9.78 5.10
N ASP A 156 33.03 -10.73 4.36
CA ASP A 156 33.47 -12.16 4.31
C ASP A 156 33.61 -12.77 5.71
N VAL A 157 32.56 -12.63 6.54
CA VAL A 157 32.56 -13.13 7.93
C VAL A 157 31.50 -14.20 8.14
N SER A 158 31.83 -15.11 9.03
CA SER A 158 30.98 -16.18 9.53
C SER A 158 31.01 -16.25 11.06
N PRO A 159 30.04 -16.92 11.70
CA PRO A 159 30.11 -17.12 13.16
C PRO A 159 31.44 -17.76 13.58
N GLY A 160 32.09 -17.14 14.58
CA GLY A 160 33.42 -17.46 15.06
C GLY A 160 34.54 -16.56 14.53
N ASP A 161 34.30 -15.73 13.54
CA ASP A 161 35.25 -14.74 13.02
C ASP A 161 35.25 -13.46 13.88
N GLU A 162 36.34 -12.69 13.81
CA GLU A 162 36.47 -11.40 14.51
C GLU A 162 36.26 -10.22 13.53
N LEU A 163 35.54 -9.20 14.01
CA LEU A 163 35.40 -7.89 13.38
C LEU A 163 36.02 -6.81 14.27
N VAL A 164 36.74 -5.88 13.66
CA VAL A 164 37.15 -4.65 14.32
C VAL A 164 36.12 -3.57 14.07
N LEU A 165 35.59 -2.97 15.14
CA LEU A 165 34.69 -1.81 15.02
C LEU A 165 35.44 -0.56 15.42
N VAL A 166 35.31 0.47 14.61
CA VAL A 166 35.88 1.81 14.88
C VAL A 166 34.70 2.80 14.92
N VAL A 167 34.61 3.56 15.99
CA VAL A 167 33.56 4.53 16.26
C VAL A 167 34.09 5.87 16.71
N GLN A 168 33.29 6.92 16.56
CA GLN A 168 33.47 8.16 17.29
C GLN A 168 32.75 8.02 18.64
N ALA A 169 33.46 8.07 19.73
CA ALA A 169 32.91 7.95 21.07
C ALA A 169 32.25 9.27 21.55
N SER A 170 31.43 9.18 22.60
CA SER A 170 30.66 10.31 23.14
C SER A 170 31.49 11.45 23.71
N ASP A 171 32.75 11.19 24.05
CA ASP A 171 33.76 12.16 24.55
C ASP A 171 34.61 12.75 23.41
N GLY A 172 34.31 12.43 22.13
CA GLY A 172 35.04 12.86 20.96
C GLY A 172 36.29 12.03 20.63
N SER A 173 36.62 11.04 21.43
CA SER A 173 37.74 10.11 21.17
C SER A 173 37.34 9.09 20.08
N ILE A 174 38.35 8.38 19.55
CA ILE A 174 38.11 7.23 18.68
C ILE A 174 38.08 5.97 19.54
N GLY A 175 36.89 5.30 19.56
CA GLY A 175 36.75 3.97 20.15
C GLY A 175 37.08 2.91 19.10
N ALA A 176 37.86 1.91 19.47
CA ALA A 176 38.11 0.76 18.61
C ALA A 176 38.24 -0.51 19.48
N ASP A 177 37.53 -1.56 19.06
CA ASP A 177 37.62 -2.87 19.77
C ASP A 177 37.29 -4.00 18.79
N ARG A 178 37.59 -5.25 19.21
CA ARG A 178 37.33 -6.48 18.49
C ARG A 178 36.09 -7.17 19.01
N PHE A 179 35.29 -7.68 18.10
CA PHE A 179 34.02 -8.37 18.38
C PHE A 179 33.98 -9.70 17.65
N GLU A 180 33.59 -10.75 18.36
CA GLU A 180 33.33 -12.05 17.77
C GLU A 180 31.95 -12.04 17.10
N VAL A 181 31.88 -12.43 15.85
CA VAL A 181 30.60 -12.65 15.15
C VAL A 181 29.98 -13.94 15.68
N VAL A 182 28.93 -13.84 16.51
CA VAL A 182 28.27 -15.01 17.11
C VAL A 182 27.08 -15.50 16.31
N GLY A 183 26.56 -14.67 15.42
CA GLY A 183 25.46 -15.06 14.56
C GLY A 183 25.24 -14.11 13.39
N VAL A 184 24.53 -14.63 12.41
CA VAL A 184 24.12 -13.92 11.18
C VAL A 184 22.61 -14.02 11.08
N PHE A 185 21.95 -12.88 10.90
CA PHE A 185 20.51 -12.80 10.73
C PHE A 185 20.12 -12.45 9.29
N GLU A 186 18.90 -12.83 8.90
CA GLU A 186 18.28 -12.51 7.60
C GLU A 186 16.84 -12.07 7.84
N THR A 187 16.53 -10.81 7.52
CA THR A 187 15.18 -10.24 7.62
C THR A 187 14.46 -10.24 6.28
N GLY A 188 15.18 -10.44 5.18
CA GLY A 188 14.73 -10.26 3.81
C GLY A 188 14.63 -8.79 3.39
N ILE A 189 15.13 -7.86 4.22
CA ILE A 189 15.14 -6.42 3.97
C ILE A 189 16.59 -5.99 3.83
N LYS A 190 17.06 -5.77 2.59
CA LYS A 190 18.47 -5.47 2.28
C LYS A 190 19.07 -4.34 3.12
N ARG A 191 18.28 -3.30 3.40
CA ARG A 191 18.77 -2.19 4.22
C ARG A 191 19.05 -2.60 5.67
N ILE A 192 18.27 -3.52 6.24
CA ILE A 192 18.53 -4.07 7.57
C ILE A 192 19.66 -5.07 7.49
N ASP A 193 19.58 -6.01 6.54
CA ASP A 193 20.54 -7.09 6.38
C ASP A 193 21.95 -6.60 5.97
N GLY A 194 22.03 -5.42 5.35
CA GLY A 194 23.28 -4.83 4.90
C GLY A 194 23.91 -3.78 5.83
N PHE A 195 23.12 -3.19 6.77
CA PHE A 195 23.61 -2.04 7.52
C PHE A 195 23.38 -2.12 9.03
N VAL A 196 22.59 -3.05 9.54
CA VAL A 196 22.30 -3.16 10.97
C VAL A 196 23.15 -4.26 11.59
N ALA A 197 23.72 -3.96 12.75
CA ALA A 197 24.37 -4.93 13.62
C ALA A 197 23.88 -4.74 15.06
N GLN A 198 23.82 -5.82 15.83
CA GLN A 198 23.54 -5.76 17.27
C GLN A 198 24.72 -6.28 18.07
N MET A 199 24.93 -5.68 19.26
CA MET A 199 25.90 -6.13 20.23
C MET A 199 25.32 -6.01 21.65
N PRO A 200 25.91 -6.63 22.68
CA PRO A 200 25.50 -6.44 24.05
C PRO A 200 25.61 -4.98 24.49
N LEU A 201 24.62 -4.49 25.25
CA LEU A 201 24.57 -3.09 25.71
C LEU A 201 25.83 -2.64 26.42
N ALA A 202 26.35 -3.46 27.31
CA ALA A 202 27.59 -3.13 28.06
C ALA A 202 28.80 -2.97 27.14
N ALA A 203 28.92 -3.79 26.08
CA ALA A 203 29.99 -3.69 25.10
C ALA A 203 29.87 -2.39 24.28
N ALA A 204 28.63 -2.03 23.85
CA ALA A 204 28.39 -0.76 23.19
C ALA A 204 28.69 0.43 24.10
N GLN A 205 28.27 0.39 25.38
CA GLN A 205 28.59 1.44 26.34
C GLN A 205 30.11 1.62 26.54
N SER A 206 30.87 0.54 26.53
CA SER A 206 32.33 0.61 26.56
C SER A 206 32.91 1.22 25.30
N LEU A 207 32.51 0.73 24.13
CA LEU A 207 33.01 1.17 22.82
C LEU A 207 32.72 2.66 22.55
N TYR A 208 31.53 3.14 22.90
CA TYR A 208 31.12 4.54 22.74
C TYR A 208 31.43 5.45 23.94
N ALA A 209 32.12 4.97 24.96
CA ALA A 209 32.46 5.70 26.20
C ALA A 209 31.22 6.25 26.97
N PHE A 210 30.12 5.47 27.01
CA PHE A 210 28.86 5.92 27.63
C PHE A 210 28.74 5.74 29.14
N GLN A 211 29.60 4.95 29.80
CA GLN A 211 29.66 4.79 31.27
C GLN A 211 28.29 4.75 31.97
N GLY A 212 27.45 3.75 31.70
CA GLY A 212 26.11 3.60 32.28
C GLY A 212 25.04 4.55 31.72
N ARG A 213 25.26 5.16 30.55
CA ARG A 213 24.27 5.94 29.80
C ARG A 213 23.81 5.15 28.60
N PHE A 214 22.70 5.56 28.03
CA PHE A 214 22.15 4.99 26.80
C PHE A 214 21.53 6.10 25.94
N THR A 215 21.40 5.88 24.63
CA THR A 215 20.89 6.90 23.69
C THR A 215 19.37 6.93 23.67
N GLU A 216 18.74 5.78 23.86
CA GLU A 216 17.29 5.64 23.70
C GLU A 216 16.70 4.52 24.55
N ILE A 217 15.42 4.64 24.90
CA ILE A 217 14.58 3.53 25.34
C ILE A 217 13.62 3.23 24.21
N ALA A 218 13.68 2.03 23.65
CA ALA A 218 12.70 1.56 22.69
C ALA A 218 11.57 0.82 23.42
N ALA A 219 10.34 1.00 22.97
CA ALA A 219 9.19 0.34 23.57
C ALA A 219 8.25 -0.25 22.52
N ARG A 220 7.57 -1.32 22.92
CA ARG A 220 6.47 -1.96 22.19
C ARG A 220 5.16 -1.61 22.88
N VAL A 221 4.13 -1.22 22.10
CA VAL A 221 2.77 -1.03 22.63
C VAL A 221 1.97 -2.32 22.57
N GLN A 222 0.96 -2.44 23.44
CA GLN A 222 0.05 -3.59 23.44
C GLN A 222 -0.91 -3.57 22.26
N ASP A 223 -1.32 -2.38 21.84
CA ASP A 223 -2.25 -2.14 20.77
C ASP A 223 -1.74 -0.99 19.88
N ALA A 224 -1.43 -1.29 18.63
CA ALA A 224 -0.89 -0.33 17.67
C ALA A 224 -1.87 0.83 17.39
N ASP A 225 -3.18 0.58 17.46
CA ASP A 225 -4.21 1.60 17.22
C ASP A 225 -4.25 2.66 18.34
N ARG A 226 -3.67 2.36 19.50
CA ARG A 226 -3.58 3.27 20.64
C ARG A 226 -2.21 3.91 20.79
N LEU A 227 -1.35 3.84 19.78
CA LEU A 227 0.01 4.38 19.84
C LEU A 227 0.03 5.86 20.28
N ASP A 228 -0.78 6.72 19.68
CA ASP A 228 -0.80 8.16 19.97
C ASP A 228 -1.22 8.44 21.43
N GLU A 229 -2.17 7.67 21.96
CA GLU A 229 -2.62 7.77 23.35
C GLU A 229 -1.49 7.37 24.30
N VAL A 230 -0.78 6.26 24.00
CA VAL A 230 0.34 5.78 24.80
C VAL A 230 1.51 6.77 24.76
N VAL A 231 1.87 7.29 23.56
CA VAL A 231 2.91 8.31 23.40
C VAL A 231 2.58 9.55 24.24
N GLY A 232 1.32 10.03 24.18
CA GLY A 232 0.86 11.15 24.98
C GLY A 232 0.93 10.89 26.49
N THR A 233 0.58 9.67 26.93
CA THR A 233 0.61 9.27 28.33
C THR A 233 2.04 9.21 28.88
N VAL A 234 2.96 8.53 28.13
CA VAL A 234 4.38 8.49 28.47
C VAL A 234 5.00 9.89 28.50
N GLY A 235 4.67 10.74 27.50
CA GLY A 235 5.15 12.11 27.40
C GLY A 235 4.70 12.97 28.59
N ASN A 236 3.45 12.81 29.04
CA ASN A 236 2.93 13.53 30.21
C ASN A 236 3.59 13.06 31.51
N GLN A 237 3.81 11.75 31.66
CA GLN A 237 4.48 11.18 32.84
C GLN A 237 5.93 11.65 32.96
N LEU A 238 6.62 11.80 31.83
CA LEU A 238 8.02 12.22 31.78
C LEU A 238 8.21 13.73 31.56
N ARG A 239 7.15 14.54 31.69
CA ARG A 239 7.16 15.97 31.35
C ARG A 239 8.21 16.80 32.08
N ASP A 240 8.51 16.44 33.33
CA ASP A 240 9.50 17.13 34.16
C ASP A 240 10.95 16.67 33.90
N ARG A 241 11.11 15.67 33.05
CA ARG A 241 12.40 15.19 32.56
C ARG A 241 12.74 15.89 31.25
N ASN A 242 13.99 16.14 30.97
CA ASN A 242 14.43 16.71 29.70
C ASN A 242 14.50 15.62 28.62
N VAL A 243 13.36 15.00 28.33
CA VAL A 243 13.22 13.91 27.34
C VAL A 243 12.17 14.26 26.30
N GLU A 244 12.22 13.55 25.19
CA GLU A 244 11.20 13.55 24.14
C GLU A 244 10.70 12.11 23.90
N VAL A 245 9.41 11.97 23.63
CA VAL A 245 8.76 10.70 23.38
C VAL A 245 8.20 10.74 21.97
N LEU A 246 8.70 9.87 21.11
CA LEU A 246 8.36 9.88 19.67
C LEU A 246 7.81 8.50 19.27
N GLY A 247 6.61 8.49 18.67
CA GLY A 247 6.08 7.30 18.01
C GLY A 247 6.76 7.08 16.65
N TRP A 248 6.62 5.88 16.10
CA TRP A 248 7.21 5.53 14.81
C TRP A 248 6.88 6.52 13.66
N PRO A 249 5.69 7.19 13.61
CA PRO A 249 5.42 8.16 12.55
C PRO A 249 6.36 9.38 12.60
N ALA A 250 6.70 9.84 13.80
CA ALA A 250 7.65 10.94 13.98
C ALA A 250 9.10 10.49 13.75
N LEU A 251 9.43 9.24 14.11
CA LEU A 251 10.77 8.66 13.91
C LEU A 251 11.09 8.38 12.44
N MET A 252 10.07 8.11 11.63
CA MET A 252 10.22 7.71 10.23
C MET A 252 9.27 8.50 9.30
N PRO A 253 9.48 9.83 9.13
CA PRO A 253 8.61 10.66 8.28
C PRO A 253 8.56 10.20 6.82
N SER A 254 9.65 9.64 6.31
CA SER A 254 9.71 9.08 4.94
C SER A 254 8.78 7.88 4.75
N LEU A 255 8.64 7.04 5.77
CA LEU A 255 7.70 5.91 5.74
C LEU A 255 6.25 6.41 5.74
N VAL A 256 5.94 7.43 6.57
CA VAL A 256 4.60 8.06 6.58
C VAL A 256 4.26 8.65 5.20
N GLN A 257 5.20 9.37 4.59
CA GLN A 257 5.01 9.93 3.24
C GLN A 257 4.81 8.84 2.18
N MET A 258 5.51 7.71 2.29
CA MET A 258 5.36 6.58 1.38
C MET A 258 3.98 5.92 1.53
N VAL A 259 3.51 5.71 2.76
CA VAL A 259 2.15 5.21 3.03
C VAL A 259 1.09 6.18 2.45
N ALA A 260 1.23 7.49 2.71
CA ALA A 260 0.33 8.49 2.16
C ALA A 260 0.34 8.53 0.63
N PHE A 261 1.49 8.31 0.00
CA PHE A 261 1.62 8.19 -1.45
C PHE A 261 0.88 6.95 -1.99
N HIS A 262 1.03 5.78 -1.35
CA HIS A 262 0.30 4.57 -1.71
C HIS A 262 -1.22 4.78 -1.63
N ASP A 263 -1.70 5.44 -0.57
CA ASP A 263 -3.11 5.77 -0.42
C ASP A 263 -3.60 6.73 -1.52
N ALA A 264 -2.81 7.75 -1.87
CA ALA A 264 -3.16 8.69 -2.95
C ALA A 264 -3.29 7.98 -4.31
N VAL A 265 -2.35 7.09 -4.64
CA VAL A 265 -2.41 6.25 -5.84
C VAL A 265 -3.65 5.35 -5.82
N ALA A 266 -3.93 4.72 -4.67
CA ALA A 266 -5.13 3.91 -4.48
C ALA A 266 -6.41 4.70 -4.79
N TYR A 267 -6.56 5.91 -4.25
CA TYR A 267 -7.73 6.77 -4.52
C TYR A 267 -7.89 7.10 -6.00
N ILE A 268 -6.80 7.36 -6.73
CA ILE A 268 -6.85 7.59 -8.18
C ILE A 268 -7.37 6.35 -8.91
N VAL A 269 -6.84 5.17 -8.60
CA VAL A 269 -7.27 3.90 -9.21
C VAL A 269 -8.74 3.62 -8.90
N ILE A 270 -9.15 3.81 -7.64
CA ILE A 270 -10.52 3.65 -7.19
C ILE A 270 -11.47 4.58 -7.97
N PHE A 271 -11.11 5.85 -8.11
CA PHE A 271 -11.89 6.81 -8.90
C PHE A 271 -12.09 6.34 -10.34
N VAL A 272 -11.01 5.87 -10.99
CA VAL A 272 -11.07 5.32 -12.35
C VAL A 272 -12.03 4.14 -12.45
N VAL A 273 -11.90 3.17 -11.54
CA VAL A 273 -12.78 1.99 -11.51
C VAL A 273 -14.23 2.41 -11.30
N PHE A 274 -14.49 3.37 -10.40
CA PHE A 274 -15.85 3.87 -10.18
C PHE A 274 -16.46 4.53 -11.42
N VAL A 275 -15.70 5.29 -12.18
CA VAL A 275 -16.18 5.89 -13.43
C VAL A 275 -16.53 4.80 -14.45
N VAL A 276 -15.71 3.76 -14.59
CA VAL A 276 -15.98 2.62 -15.48
C VAL A 276 -17.25 1.87 -15.05
N VAL A 277 -17.39 1.58 -13.75
CA VAL A 277 -18.58 0.93 -13.19
C VAL A 277 -19.82 1.79 -13.38
N ALA A 278 -19.74 3.11 -13.11
CA ALA A 278 -20.82 4.07 -13.32
C ALA A 278 -21.30 4.08 -14.78
N ALA A 279 -20.37 4.12 -15.73
CA ALA A 279 -20.70 4.09 -17.16
C ALA A 279 -21.41 2.78 -17.56
N GLY A 280 -21.00 1.63 -16.99
CA GLY A 280 -21.67 0.35 -17.15
C GLY A 280 -23.11 0.36 -16.63
N ILE A 281 -23.31 0.93 -15.44
CA ILE A 281 -24.63 1.10 -14.81
C ILE A 281 -25.51 2.04 -15.65
N VAL A 282 -24.99 3.22 -16.04
CA VAL A 282 -25.72 4.18 -16.92
C VAL A 282 -26.20 3.50 -18.18
N ASN A 283 -25.32 2.78 -18.88
CA ASN A 283 -25.68 2.08 -20.12
C ASN A 283 -26.81 1.07 -19.88
N THR A 284 -26.74 0.31 -18.78
CA THR A 284 -27.74 -0.71 -18.46
C THR A 284 -29.08 -0.09 -18.08
N ILE A 285 -29.10 0.92 -17.23
CA ILE A 285 -30.32 1.58 -16.77
C ILE A 285 -30.96 2.37 -17.91
N LEU A 286 -30.18 3.09 -18.72
CA LEU A 286 -30.72 3.80 -19.89
C LEU A 286 -31.41 2.86 -20.85
N MET A 287 -30.82 1.70 -21.14
CA MET A 287 -31.43 0.70 -22.02
C MET A 287 -32.69 0.12 -21.39
N SER A 288 -32.68 -0.13 -20.05
CA SER A 288 -33.85 -0.59 -19.30
C SER A 288 -35.01 0.40 -19.46
N VAL A 289 -34.74 1.68 -19.23
CA VAL A 289 -35.73 2.75 -19.33
C VAL A 289 -36.30 2.85 -20.75
N LEU A 290 -35.44 2.79 -21.77
CA LEU A 290 -35.86 2.87 -23.17
C LEU A 290 -36.71 1.68 -23.62
N GLU A 291 -36.40 0.46 -23.21
CA GLU A 291 -37.18 -0.75 -23.52
C GLU A 291 -38.53 -0.75 -22.82
N ARG A 292 -38.62 -0.21 -21.60
CA ARG A 292 -39.84 -0.18 -20.80
C ARG A 292 -40.62 1.12 -20.89
N GLY A 293 -40.23 2.02 -21.80
CA GLY A 293 -40.90 3.31 -21.96
C GLY A 293 -42.43 3.18 -22.15
N ARG A 294 -42.90 2.16 -22.90
CA ARG A 294 -44.36 1.89 -23.07
C ARG A 294 -45.04 1.48 -21.76
N GLU A 295 -44.39 0.65 -20.94
CA GLU A 295 -44.90 0.25 -19.62
C GLU A 295 -45.05 1.48 -18.71
N PHE A 296 -44.03 2.37 -18.68
CA PHE A 296 -44.06 3.62 -17.91
C PHE A 296 -45.14 4.56 -18.42
N GLY A 297 -45.34 4.64 -19.75
CA GLY A 297 -46.43 5.42 -20.35
C GLY A 297 -47.81 4.93 -19.90
N VAL A 298 -48.06 3.62 -19.89
CA VAL A 298 -49.30 3.01 -19.40
C VAL A 298 -49.50 3.29 -17.92
N MET A 299 -48.45 3.15 -17.07
CA MET A 299 -48.53 3.45 -15.66
C MET A 299 -48.90 4.92 -15.40
N MET A 300 -48.32 5.86 -16.16
CA MET A 300 -48.66 7.28 -16.05
C MET A 300 -50.11 7.56 -16.52
N ALA A 301 -50.57 6.93 -17.60
CA ALA A 301 -51.94 7.03 -18.07
C ALA A 301 -52.97 6.51 -17.03
N LEU A 302 -52.59 5.52 -16.22
CA LEU A 302 -53.39 4.99 -15.10
C LEU A 302 -53.26 5.83 -13.82
N GLY A 303 -52.58 7.01 -13.87
CA GLY A 303 -52.48 7.97 -12.74
C GLY A 303 -51.30 7.81 -11.85
N THR A 304 -50.27 6.99 -12.21
CA THR A 304 -49.02 6.91 -11.43
C THR A 304 -48.22 8.19 -11.65
N PRO A 305 -47.86 8.96 -10.57
CA PRO A 305 -47.08 10.17 -10.72
C PRO A 305 -45.65 9.87 -11.17
N SER A 306 -45.07 10.77 -11.98
CA SER A 306 -43.71 10.66 -12.55
C SER A 306 -42.64 10.39 -11.48
N SER A 307 -42.77 11.01 -10.28
CA SER A 307 -41.86 10.80 -9.19
C SER A 307 -41.78 9.34 -8.73
N ARG A 308 -42.90 8.61 -8.76
CA ARG A 308 -42.93 7.18 -8.39
C ARG A 308 -42.19 6.31 -9.43
N ILE A 309 -42.19 6.70 -10.71
CA ILE A 309 -41.43 6.02 -11.77
C ILE A 309 -39.92 6.26 -11.55
N VAL A 310 -39.52 7.49 -11.24
CA VAL A 310 -38.14 7.81 -10.89
C VAL A 310 -37.68 6.96 -9.70
N TRP A 311 -38.44 6.94 -8.62
CA TRP A 311 -38.13 6.13 -7.44
C TRP A 311 -38.08 4.63 -7.73
N LEU A 312 -38.91 4.10 -8.62
CA LEU A 312 -38.86 2.70 -9.04
C LEU A 312 -37.54 2.37 -9.72
N VAL A 313 -37.09 3.22 -10.64
CA VAL A 313 -35.79 3.04 -11.36
C VAL A 313 -34.62 3.14 -10.40
N LEU A 314 -34.64 4.11 -9.48
CA LEU A 314 -33.57 4.26 -8.46
C LEU A 314 -33.55 3.06 -7.52
N LEU A 315 -34.70 2.54 -7.10
CA LEU A 315 -34.79 1.34 -6.25
C LEU A 315 -34.23 0.09 -6.98
N GLU A 316 -34.61 -0.08 -8.27
CA GLU A 316 -34.08 -1.15 -9.11
C GLU A 316 -32.55 -1.08 -9.22
N THR A 317 -32.01 0.14 -9.40
CA THR A 317 -30.56 0.38 -9.41
C THR A 317 -29.90 0.06 -8.08
N THR A 318 -30.50 0.46 -6.96
CA THR A 318 -29.96 0.17 -5.62
C THR A 318 -29.90 -1.34 -5.37
N VAL A 319 -30.95 -2.07 -5.73
CA VAL A 319 -30.97 -3.53 -5.59
C VAL A 319 -29.88 -4.18 -6.47
N LEU A 320 -29.73 -3.72 -7.70
CA LEU A 320 -28.72 -4.24 -8.64
C LEU A 320 -27.30 -3.92 -8.15
N ALA A 321 -27.04 -2.69 -7.70
CA ALA A 321 -25.76 -2.30 -7.13
C ALA A 321 -25.42 -3.04 -5.84
N GLY A 322 -26.42 -3.21 -4.95
CA GLY A 322 -26.27 -3.97 -3.72
C GLY A 322 -25.95 -5.45 -3.95
N LEU A 323 -26.65 -6.10 -4.88
CA LEU A 323 -26.36 -7.49 -5.26
C LEU A 323 -24.99 -7.61 -5.94
N GLY A 324 -24.64 -6.67 -6.83
CA GLY A 324 -23.33 -6.62 -7.45
C GLY A 324 -22.21 -6.42 -6.41
N TYR A 325 -22.42 -5.54 -5.44
CA TYR A 325 -21.50 -5.33 -4.32
C TYR A 325 -21.31 -6.61 -3.49
N LEU A 326 -22.39 -7.29 -3.10
CA LEU A 326 -22.30 -8.53 -2.32
C LEU A 326 -21.56 -9.64 -3.07
N LEU A 327 -21.82 -9.79 -4.36
CA LEU A 327 -21.10 -10.76 -5.20
C LEU A 327 -19.62 -10.36 -5.34
N GLY A 328 -19.35 -9.07 -5.53
CA GLY A 328 -17.98 -8.54 -5.61
C GLY A 328 -17.22 -8.70 -4.29
N LEU A 329 -17.90 -8.53 -3.16
CA LEU A 329 -17.36 -8.76 -1.83
C LEU A 329 -16.93 -10.24 -1.67
N VAL A 330 -17.79 -11.18 -2.06
CA VAL A 330 -17.46 -12.62 -2.01
C VAL A 330 -16.25 -12.92 -2.89
N LEU A 331 -16.21 -12.41 -4.12
CA LEU A 331 -15.08 -12.59 -5.03
C LEU A 331 -13.79 -11.98 -4.48
N GLY A 332 -13.85 -10.71 -4.06
CA GLY A 332 -12.69 -9.98 -3.55
C GLY A 332 -12.13 -10.60 -2.27
N LEU A 333 -12.99 -10.94 -1.31
CA LEU A 333 -12.58 -11.59 -0.06
C LEU A 333 -12.05 -13.01 -0.29
N SER A 334 -12.58 -13.75 -1.26
CA SER A 334 -12.06 -15.09 -1.60
C SER A 334 -10.64 -15.00 -2.16
N VAL A 335 -10.40 -14.06 -3.09
CA VAL A 335 -9.07 -13.82 -3.67
C VAL A 335 -8.11 -13.30 -2.59
N THR A 336 -8.54 -12.30 -1.81
CA THR A 336 -7.75 -11.75 -0.70
C THR A 336 -7.39 -12.83 0.31
N GLY A 337 -8.36 -13.66 0.73
CA GLY A 337 -8.13 -14.74 1.69
C GLY A 337 -7.15 -15.80 1.18
N TYR A 338 -7.21 -16.13 -0.12
CA TYR A 338 -6.24 -17.04 -0.72
C TYR A 338 -4.81 -16.46 -0.65
N PHE A 339 -4.62 -15.22 -1.06
CA PHE A 339 -3.29 -14.59 -1.04
C PHE A 339 -2.84 -14.13 0.36
N SER A 340 -3.76 -13.85 1.27
CA SER A 340 -3.42 -13.60 2.67
C SER A 340 -2.77 -14.81 3.35
N SER A 341 -3.14 -16.03 2.92
CA SER A 341 -2.57 -17.28 3.47
C SER A 341 -1.30 -17.73 2.73
N ASN A 342 -1.23 -17.55 1.40
CA ASN A 342 -0.13 -18.05 0.59
C ASN A 342 0.95 -17.00 0.29
N GLY A 343 0.62 -15.71 0.45
CA GLY A 343 1.46 -14.60 0.03
C GLY A 343 1.50 -14.39 -1.48
N LEU A 344 1.92 -13.20 -1.87
CA LEU A 344 2.24 -12.83 -3.26
C LEU A 344 3.75 -12.60 -3.33
N ASP A 345 4.45 -13.41 -4.11
CA ASP A 345 5.90 -13.32 -4.27
C ASP A 345 6.27 -12.26 -5.31
N PHE A 346 6.83 -11.16 -4.83
CA PHE A 346 7.39 -10.05 -5.62
C PHE A 346 8.92 -9.99 -5.53
N SER A 347 9.59 -11.02 -5.02
CA SER A 347 11.04 -11.01 -4.77
C SER A 347 11.85 -10.62 -6.00
N ALA A 348 11.40 -11.03 -7.20
CA ALA A 348 12.05 -10.67 -8.46
C ALA A 348 11.98 -9.16 -8.77
N TYR A 349 10.90 -8.48 -8.37
CA TYR A 349 10.70 -7.04 -8.59
C TYR A 349 11.36 -6.21 -7.47
N ILE A 350 11.32 -6.68 -6.23
CA ILE A 350 11.87 -5.97 -5.07
C ILE A 350 13.40 -5.93 -5.12
N LYS A 351 14.04 -6.98 -5.66
CA LYS A 351 15.50 -6.96 -5.91
C LYS A 351 15.94 -5.84 -6.86
N ALA A 352 15.04 -5.40 -7.76
CA ALA A 352 15.28 -4.25 -8.63
C ALA A 352 14.94 -2.91 -7.95
N MET A 353 14.17 -2.93 -6.84
CA MET A 353 13.69 -1.78 -6.10
C MET A 353 14.31 -1.71 -4.69
N ASP A 354 15.62 -1.66 -4.58
CA ASP A 354 16.36 -1.55 -3.30
C ASP A 354 15.99 -0.32 -2.44
N THR A 355 15.04 0.49 -2.91
CA THR A 355 14.65 1.77 -2.32
C THR A 355 13.44 1.74 -1.40
N MET A 356 12.67 0.63 -1.35
CA MET A 356 11.47 0.57 -0.49
C MET A 356 11.84 0.12 0.94
N PRO A 357 11.78 1.00 1.94
CA PRO A 357 12.14 0.64 3.31
C PRO A 357 11.12 -0.33 3.89
N GLY A 358 11.61 -1.43 4.46
CA GLY A 358 10.77 -2.36 5.22
C GLY A 358 9.93 -3.33 4.40
N LEU A 359 10.02 -3.36 3.06
CA LEU A 359 9.28 -4.31 2.24
C LEU A 359 10.09 -5.61 2.09
N SER A 360 9.48 -6.75 2.42
CA SER A 360 10.01 -8.09 2.15
C SER A 360 9.49 -8.61 0.80
N GLY A 361 10.15 -9.65 0.24
CA GLY A 361 9.81 -10.21 -1.08
C GLY A 361 8.40 -10.80 -1.19
N ILE A 362 7.74 -11.12 -0.08
CA ILE A 362 6.41 -11.73 -0.06
C ILE A 362 5.43 -10.77 0.62
N VAL A 363 4.36 -10.40 -0.08
CA VAL A 363 3.31 -9.52 0.42
C VAL A 363 2.06 -10.33 0.79
N TYR A 364 1.53 -10.09 1.99
CA TYR A 364 0.29 -10.69 2.49
C TYR A 364 -0.82 -9.65 2.51
N PRO A 365 -1.79 -9.70 1.57
CA PRO A 365 -2.91 -8.77 1.56
C PRO A 365 -3.73 -8.84 2.83
N THR A 366 -4.05 -7.68 3.41
CA THR A 366 -4.92 -7.54 4.59
C THR A 366 -5.97 -6.47 4.32
N ILE A 367 -7.16 -6.60 4.88
CA ILE A 367 -8.20 -5.58 4.71
C ILE A 367 -8.96 -5.35 6.00
N GLU A 368 -9.18 -4.09 6.32
CA GLU A 368 -9.99 -3.67 7.45
C GLU A 368 -11.49 -3.70 7.11
N ALA A 369 -12.32 -4.14 8.05
CA ALA A 369 -13.77 -4.19 7.88
C ALA A 369 -14.39 -2.82 7.56
N GLN A 370 -13.83 -1.73 8.12
CA GLN A 370 -14.28 -0.37 7.86
C GLN A 370 -14.17 0.01 6.37
N ARG A 371 -13.09 -0.39 5.68
CA ARG A 371 -12.91 -0.12 4.26
C ARG A 371 -13.95 -0.83 3.39
N LEU A 372 -14.37 -2.03 3.77
CA LEU A 372 -15.44 -2.75 3.06
C LEU A 372 -16.76 -1.97 3.11
N VAL A 373 -17.11 -1.42 4.27
CA VAL A 373 -18.32 -0.59 4.42
C VAL A 373 -18.23 0.67 3.55
N VAL A 374 -17.08 1.34 3.54
CA VAL A 374 -16.85 2.52 2.71
C VAL A 374 -17.02 2.20 1.22
N ILE A 375 -16.41 1.11 0.73
CA ILE A 375 -16.58 0.65 -0.66
C ILE A 375 -18.07 0.45 -0.98
N GLY A 376 -18.81 -0.20 -0.08
CA GLY A 376 -20.25 -0.44 -0.28
C GLY A 376 -21.06 0.84 -0.39
N ILE A 377 -20.84 1.80 0.50
CA ILE A 377 -21.51 3.12 0.49
C ILE A 377 -21.18 3.85 -0.82
N VAL A 378 -19.92 3.88 -1.21
CA VAL A 378 -19.48 4.59 -2.43
C VAL A 378 -20.06 3.93 -3.69
N VAL A 379 -20.04 2.60 -3.80
CA VAL A 379 -20.62 1.86 -4.94
C VAL A 379 -22.11 2.18 -5.10
N VAL A 380 -22.88 2.13 -4.02
CA VAL A 380 -24.32 2.44 -4.06
C VAL A 380 -24.55 3.91 -4.41
N SER A 381 -23.77 4.83 -3.85
CA SER A 381 -23.88 6.27 -4.14
C SER A 381 -23.57 6.58 -5.61
N VAL A 382 -22.49 6.01 -6.13
CA VAL A 382 -22.11 6.15 -7.56
C VAL A 382 -23.18 5.56 -8.46
N ALA A 383 -23.74 4.41 -8.12
CA ALA A 383 -24.82 3.79 -8.88
C ALA A 383 -26.09 4.66 -8.93
N LEU A 384 -26.46 5.27 -7.80
CA LEU A 384 -27.61 6.19 -7.72
C LEU A 384 -27.37 7.46 -8.53
N LEU A 385 -26.18 8.07 -8.42
CA LEU A 385 -25.81 9.24 -9.22
C LEU A 385 -25.82 8.93 -10.72
N ALA A 386 -25.27 7.78 -11.11
CA ALA A 386 -25.24 7.31 -12.49
C ALA A 386 -26.66 7.08 -13.05
N ALA A 387 -27.58 6.56 -12.22
CA ALA A 387 -28.95 6.29 -12.61
C ALA A 387 -29.86 7.53 -12.57
N ALA A 388 -29.45 8.62 -11.91
CA ALA A 388 -30.30 9.79 -11.69
C ALA A 388 -30.79 10.41 -13.03
N LEU A 389 -29.92 10.61 -14.00
CA LEU A 389 -30.27 11.17 -15.31
C LEU A 389 -31.21 10.24 -16.11
N PRO A 390 -30.93 8.93 -16.28
CA PRO A 390 -31.85 8.00 -16.92
C PRO A 390 -33.22 7.91 -16.21
N ALA A 391 -33.22 7.89 -14.88
CA ALA A 391 -34.44 7.83 -14.09
C ALA A 391 -35.31 9.10 -14.28
N TRP A 392 -34.67 10.27 -14.22
CA TRP A 392 -35.37 11.54 -14.49
C TRP A 392 -35.99 11.56 -15.87
N ASN A 393 -35.24 11.14 -16.90
CA ASN A 393 -35.76 11.07 -18.27
C ASN A 393 -36.95 10.12 -18.41
N ALA A 394 -36.97 9.00 -17.66
CA ALA A 394 -38.11 8.08 -17.61
C ALA A 394 -39.39 8.76 -17.10
N GLY A 395 -39.25 9.65 -16.08
CA GLY A 395 -40.40 10.37 -15.49
C GLY A 395 -40.90 11.58 -16.31
N ARG A 396 -40.10 12.12 -17.24
CA ARG A 396 -40.43 13.33 -18.01
C ARG A 396 -41.13 13.05 -19.36
N ASN A 397 -41.06 11.83 -19.88
CA ASN A 397 -41.69 11.45 -21.14
C ASN A 397 -43.23 11.54 -20.99
N SER A 398 -43.90 12.28 -21.92
CA SER A 398 -45.35 12.29 -21.90
C SER A 398 -45.91 10.90 -22.27
N PRO A 399 -47.07 10.50 -21.72
CA PRO A 399 -47.69 9.21 -22.06
C PRO A 399 -47.90 8.99 -23.58
N LEU A 400 -48.20 10.08 -24.31
CA LEU A 400 -48.38 10.08 -25.78
C LEU A 400 -47.04 9.84 -26.53
N GLU A 401 -45.96 10.46 -26.10
CA GLU A 401 -44.60 10.24 -26.68
C GLU A 401 -44.06 8.87 -26.36
N ALA A 402 -44.27 8.36 -25.13
CA ALA A 402 -43.87 7.03 -24.72
C ALA A 402 -44.59 5.92 -25.55
N MET A 403 -45.83 6.14 -25.94
CA MET A 403 -46.58 5.23 -26.78
C MET A 403 -46.34 5.40 -28.30
N GLY A 404 -45.95 6.59 -28.80
CA GLY A 404 -45.87 6.95 -30.22
C GLY A 404 -44.46 7.03 -30.84
N ALA A 405 -43.40 7.11 -30.09
CA ALA A 405 -42.05 7.49 -30.54
C ALA A 405 -41.33 6.50 -31.49
N ARG A 406 -41.95 5.40 -31.88
CA ARG A 406 -41.28 4.39 -32.73
C ARG A 406 -41.37 4.68 -34.24
N ARG A 407 -42.16 5.64 -34.68
CA ARG A 407 -42.42 5.83 -36.13
C ARG A 407 -41.53 6.86 -36.83
N THR A 408 -40.94 7.83 -36.17
CA THR A 408 -40.29 8.98 -36.83
C THR A 408 -38.79 8.81 -37.06
N MET A 409 -38.09 7.93 -36.35
CA MET A 409 -36.64 7.75 -36.54
C MET A 409 -36.24 6.78 -37.65
N ILE A 410 -37.12 5.85 -38.04
CA ILE A 410 -36.79 4.83 -39.04
C ILE A 410 -36.72 5.43 -40.46
N ASN A 411 -37.43 6.53 -40.74
CA ASN A 411 -37.50 7.13 -42.08
C ASN A 411 -36.29 8.01 -42.47
N ARG A 412 -35.41 8.38 -41.53
CA ARG A 412 -34.27 9.26 -41.84
C ARG A 412 -33.01 8.53 -42.29
N ILE A 413 -32.88 7.23 -42.03
CA ILE A 413 -31.66 6.44 -42.34
C ILE A 413 -31.78 5.61 -43.62
N ARG A 414 -32.92 5.70 -44.33
CA ARG A 414 -33.23 4.84 -45.49
C ARG A 414 -32.52 5.23 -46.80
N ARG A 415 -31.61 6.23 -46.83
CA ARG A 415 -30.99 6.72 -48.07
C ARG A 415 -29.45 6.65 -48.07
N ILE A 416 -28.86 5.60 -47.59
CA ILE A 416 -27.47 5.31 -47.93
C ILE A 416 -27.45 3.97 -48.66
N HIS A 417 -27.65 4.02 -49.99
CA HIS A 417 -27.42 2.89 -50.87
C HIS A 417 -25.93 2.81 -51.18
N TRP A 418 -25.25 1.88 -50.51
CA TRP A 418 -23.93 1.43 -50.94
C TRP A 418 -24.12 0.16 -51.73
N GLN A 419 -23.92 0.20 -53.06
CA GLN A 419 -23.76 -0.99 -53.89
C GLN A 419 -22.41 -1.62 -53.58
N VAL A 420 -22.41 -2.80 -53.00
CA VAL A 420 -21.22 -3.58 -52.76
C VAL A 420 -21.22 -4.73 -53.72
N THR A 421 -20.39 -4.61 -54.73
CA THR A 421 -19.96 -5.69 -55.58
C THR A 421 -18.67 -6.24 -55.00
N SER A 422 -18.66 -7.48 -54.58
CA SER A 422 -17.57 -8.46 -54.60
C SER A 422 -17.31 -9.24 -53.31
N ASP A 423 -16.87 -10.32 -53.49
CA ASP A 423 -16.44 -11.62 -52.93
C ASP A 423 -15.69 -11.65 -51.59
N HIS A 424 -15.88 -10.69 -50.69
CA HIS A 424 -15.22 -10.69 -49.39
C HIS A 424 -16.22 -10.79 -48.23
N ARG A 425 -16.53 -12.00 -47.79
CA ARG A 425 -17.40 -12.26 -46.62
C ARG A 425 -16.98 -11.44 -45.39
N LEU A 426 -15.69 -11.24 -45.15
CA LEU A 426 -15.16 -10.42 -44.03
C LEU A 426 -15.57 -8.93 -44.15
N LEU A 427 -15.55 -8.35 -45.35
CA LEU A 427 -15.99 -6.97 -45.61
C LEU A 427 -17.48 -6.78 -45.37
N ILE A 428 -18.29 -7.78 -45.73
CA ILE A 428 -19.75 -7.78 -45.50
C ILE A 428 -20.02 -7.82 -43.97
N PHE A 429 -19.31 -8.67 -43.21
CA PHE A 429 -19.45 -8.72 -41.77
C PHE A 429 -18.99 -7.40 -41.10
N ALA A 430 -17.88 -6.81 -41.54
CA ALA A 430 -17.39 -5.52 -41.04
C ALA A 430 -18.39 -4.39 -41.34
N GLN A 431 -19.00 -4.36 -42.52
CA GLN A 431 -20.04 -3.38 -42.87
C GLN A 431 -21.34 -3.58 -42.09
N MET A 432 -21.75 -4.84 -41.85
CA MET A 432 -22.88 -5.15 -40.98
C MET A 432 -22.62 -4.72 -39.54
N ALA A 433 -21.40 -4.95 -39.02
CA ALA A 433 -20.99 -4.52 -37.72
C ALA A 433 -21.00 -2.98 -37.60
N LEU A 434 -20.38 -2.26 -38.54
CA LEU A 434 -20.42 -0.81 -38.62
C LEU A 434 -21.85 -0.25 -38.68
N ARG A 435 -22.72 -0.82 -39.52
CA ARG A 435 -24.15 -0.43 -39.58
C ARG A 435 -24.86 -0.66 -38.25
N SER A 436 -24.51 -1.74 -37.50
CA SER A 436 -25.13 -2.02 -36.20
C SER A 436 -24.73 -0.97 -35.14
N VAL A 437 -23.49 -0.48 -35.17
CA VAL A 437 -22.97 0.59 -34.30
C VAL A 437 -23.71 1.91 -34.57
N PHE A 438 -23.90 2.28 -35.85
CA PHE A 438 -24.57 3.52 -36.22
C PHE A 438 -26.11 3.46 -36.13
N ARG A 439 -26.69 2.27 -36.00
CA ARG A 439 -28.16 2.10 -35.85
C ARG A 439 -28.69 2.67 -34.53
N ASN A 440 -27.88 2.64 -33.47
CA ASN A 440 -28.24 3.17 -32.16
C ASN A 440 -27.11 4.10 -31.63
N PRO A 441 -26.91 5.30 -32.18
CA PRO A 441 -25.73 6.13 -31.93
C PRO A 441 -25.57 6.50 -30.44
N ARG A 442 -26.67 6.77 -29.73
CA ARG A 442 -26.60 7.09 -28.29
C ARG A 442 -26.01 5.95 -27.46
N ARG A 443 -26.41 4.69 -27.71
CA ARG A 443 -25.87 3.52 -27.03
C ARG A 443 -24.42 3.31 -27.37
N SER A 444 -24.09 3.37 -28.66
CA SER A 444 -22.72 3.17 -29.14
C SER A 444 -21.79 4.25 -28.61
N MET A 445 -22.23 5.52 -28.52
CA MET A 445 -21.46 6.61 -27.92
C MET A 445 -21.20 6.36 -26.43
N ILE A 446 -22.19 5.95 -25.62
CA ILE A 446 -22.03 5.68 -24.19
C ILE A 446 -21.04 4.53 -23.99
N THR A 447 -21.19 3.44 -24.76
CA THR A 447 -20.27 2.30 -24.65
C THR A 447 -18.85 2.68 -25.09
N ALA A 448 -18.73 3.40 -26.22
CA ALA A 448 -17.45 3.87 -26.72
C ALA A 448 -16.77 4.86 -25.76
N SER A 449 -17.53 5.79 -25.17
CA SER A 449 -17.02 6.72 -24.17
C SER A 449 -16.53 6.01 -22.91
N ALA A 450 -17.27 4.99 -22.44
CA ALA A 450 -16.86 4.18 -21.29
C ALA A 450 -15.55 3.42 -21.56
N THR A 451 -15.44 2.81 -22.74
CA THR A 451 -14.22 2.09 -23.14
C THR A 451 -13.05 3.06 -23.36
N ALA A 452 -13.30 4.20 -24.01
CA ALA A 452 -12.28 5.23 -24.22
C ALA A 452 -11.78 5.82 -22.90
N PHE A 453 -12.69 6.08 -21.96
CA PHE A 453 -12.30 6.54 -20.61
C PHE A 453 -11.49 5.49 -19.86
N GLY A 454 -11.92 4.22 -19.89
CA GLY A 454 -11.17 3.14 -19.24
C GLY A 454 -9.75 2.99 -19.82
N LEU A 455 -9.62 3.09 -21.16
CA LEU A 455 -8.32 3.06 -21.83
C LEU A 455 -7.47 4.29 -21.49
N ALA A 456 -8.06 5.49 -21.53
CA ALA A 456 -7.36 6.73 -21.16
C ALA A 456 -6.87 6.70 -19.72
N ALA A 457 -7.69 6.18 -18.80
CA ALA A 457 -7.34 6.02 -17.41
C ALA A 457 -6.22 4.98 -17.19
N TYR A 458 -6.27 3.86 -17.93
CA TYR A 458 -5.18 2.87 -17.91
C TYR A 458 -3.86 3.49 -18.41
N LEU A 459 -3.91 4.22 -19.54
CA LEU A 459 -2.72 4.90 -20.09
C LEU A 459 -2.19 5.97 -19.13
N PHE A 460 -3.08 6.71 -18.46
CA PHE A 460 -2.69 7.68 -17.45
C PHE A 460 -1.98 7.02 -16.27
N LEU A 461 -2.55 5.93 -15.72
CA LEU A 461 -1.94 5.20 -14.61
C LEU A 461 -0.59 4.59 -14.99
N TYR A 462 -0.49 4.04 -16.20
CA TYR A 462 0.76 3.50 -16.71
C TYR A 462 1.81 4.60 -16.85
N ALA A 463 1.48 5.72 -17.51
CA ALA A 463 2.38 6.85 -17.67
C ALA A 463 2.77 7.50 -16.33
N PHE A 464 1.84 7.55 -15.37
CA PHE A 464 2.10 8.04 -14.02
C PHE A 464 3.10 7.14 -13.28
N ALA A 465 2.89 5.82 -13.34
CA ALA A 465 3.81 4.86 -12.73
C ALA A 465 5.20 4.93 -13.36
N ASP A 466 5.27 4.96 -14.69
CA ASP A 466 6.53 5.04 -15.45
C ASP A 466 7.29 6.33 -15.14
N GLY A 467 6.59 7.48 -15.16
CA GLY A 467 7.17 8.78 -14.80
C GLY A 467 7.64 8.85 -13.33
N PHE A 468 6.91 8.22 -12.42
CA PHE A 468 7.32 8.14 -11.01
C PHE A 468 8.62 7.33 -10.84
N PHE A 469 8.71 6.17 -11.49
CA PHE A 469 9.94 5.36 -11.45
C PHE A 469 11.12 6.08 -12.09
N GLU A 470 10.91 6.74 -13.23
CA GLU A 470 11.95 7.54 -13.89
C GLU A 470 12.45 8.69 -12.98
N GLN A 471 11.52 9.41 -12.35
CA GLN A 471 11.86 10.48 -11.41
C GLN A 471 12.60 9.96 -10.17
N MET A 472 12.22 8.80 -9.66
CA MET A 472 12.89 8.14 -8.52
C MET A 472 14.34 7.77 -8.91
N ILE A 473 14.54 7.19 -10.09
CA ILE A 473 15.88 6.85 -10.62
C ILE A 473 16.71 8.13 -10.81
N GLN A 474 16.13 9.16 -11.43
CA GLN A 474 16.84 10.44 -11.66
C GLN A 474 17.25 11.10 -10.34
N ASN A 475 16.35 11.16 -9.34
CA ASN A 475 16.69 11.73 -8.03
C ASN A 475 17.81 10.94 -7.35
N SER A 476 17.78 9.61 -7.42
CA SER A 476 18.81 8.76 -6.83
C SER A 476 20.15 8.93 -7.55
N THR A 477 20.14 9.00 -8.89
CA THR A 477 21.37 9.15 -9.69
C THR A 477 21.96 10.55 -9.61
N GLN A 478 21.13 11.61 -9.57
CA GLN A 478 21.63 12.98 -9.49
C GLN A 478 22.18 13.34 -8.11
N GLN A 479 21.65 12.78 -7.04
CA GLN A 479 22.05 13.14 -5.68
C GLN A 479 23.18 12.27 -5.12
N LEU A 480 23.32 11.02 -5.54
CA LEU A 480 24.22 10.05 -4.89
C LEU A 480 25.28 9.44 -5.81
N SER A 481 24.94 9.10 -7.05
CA SER A 481 25.81 8.25 -7.87
C SER A 481 26.19 8.81 -9.25
N GLY A 482 25.50 9.86 -9.74
CA GLY A 482 25.59 10.24 -11.15
C GLY A 482 24.98 9.18 -12.10
N HIS A 483 24.98 9.50 -13.39
CA HIS A 483 24.43 8.56 -14.40
C HIS A 483 25.41 7.45 -14.79
N VAL A 484 26.69 7.68 -14.65
CA VAL A 484 27.76 6.72 -14.95
C VAL A 484 28.86 6.91 -13.92
N GLN A 485 29.28 5.83 -13.30
CA GLN A 485 30.45 5.80 -12.44
C GLN A 485 31.51 4.91 -13.10
N VAL A 486 32.73 5.43 -13.18
CA VAL A 486 33.90 4.66 -13.58
C VAL A 486 34.67 4.31 -12.32
N MET A 487 34.77 3.05 -12.01
CA MET A 487 35.41 2.56 -10.80
C MET A 487 36.51 1.57 -11.16
N ALA A 488 37.50 1.41 -10.29
CA ALA A 488 38.44 0.34 -10.41
C ALA A 488 37.72 -1.02 -10.31
N LYS A 489 38.26 -2.05 -10.96
CA LYS A 489 37.65 -3.38 -10.95
C LYS A 489 37.55 -3.90 -9.51
N GLY A 490 36.35 -4.21 -9.06
CA GLY A 490 36.05 -4.68 -7.71
C GLY A 490 35.61 -3.60 -6.73
N HIS A 491 35.72 -2.32 -7.06
CA HIS A 491 35.31 -1.22 -6.17
C HIS A 491 33.79 -1.16 -5.93
N ASP A 492 33.00 -1.72 -6.82
CA ASP A 492 31.53 -1.87 -6.70
C ASP A 492 31.11 -2.91 -5.64
N VAL A 493 32.02 -3.84 -5.32
CA VAL A 493 31.85 -4.89 -4.31
C VAL A 493 32.56 -4.51 -3.01
N ASP A 494 33.80 -4.03 -3.14
CA ASP A 494 34.67 -3.61 -2.05
C ASP A 494 34.91 -2.08 -2.18
N LEU A 495 34.24 -1.28 -1.34
CA LEU A 495 34.36 0.17 -1.31
C LEU A 495 35.70 0.66 -0.72
N SER A 496 36.75 -0.14 -0.86
CA SER A 496 38.08 0.18 -0.33
C SER A 496 38.67 1.42 -1.03
N PRO A 497 39.19 2.40 -0.26
CA PRO A 497 39.90 3.56 -0.81
C PRO A 497 41.18 3.21 -1.61
N ASP A 498 41.67 1.99 -1.45
CA ASP A 498 42.88 1.50 -2.14
C ASP A 498 42.61 1.07 -3.58
N LEU A 499 41.35 0.76 -3.91
CA LEU A 499 40.91 0.48 -5.29
C LEU A 499 40.74 1.79 -6.04
N ARG A 500 41.85 2.32 -6.55
CA ARG A 500 41.91 3.55 -7.35
C ARG A 500 41.93 3.24 -8.83
N ILE A 501 41.38 4.14 -9.63
CA ILE A 501 41.60 4.15 -11.06
C ILE A 501 43.09 4.60 -11.25
N ALA A 502 43.91 3.75 -11.88
CA ALA A 502 45.25 4.11 -12.22
C ALA A 502 45.22 5.21 -13.30
N ASP A 503 46.03 6.28 -13.13
CA ASP A 503 46.21 7.36 -14.12
C ASP A 503 46.79 6.83 -15.44
#